data_86633a4384cbbe3989f34df49b702645
#
_entry.id   86633a4384cbbe3989f34df49b702645
#
_cell.length_a   1.000
_cell.length_b   1.000
_cell.length_c   1.000
_cell.angle_alpha   90.00
_cell.angle_beta   90.00
_cell.angle_gamma   90.00
#
_symmetry.space_group_name_H-M   'P 1'
#
loop_
_entity.id
_entity.type
_entity.pdbx_description
1 polymer ?
#
loop_
_entity_poly.entity_id
_entity_poly.type
_entity_poly.pdbx_seq_one_letter_code
_entity_poly.pdbx_strand_id
1 'polypeptide(L)'
;MAGPTVVADPEAVAGAGGAREWPSTGAAYWALTVIVLATFMTFFDAVTFGMLAERIKHDFGLTDSQLGFLAGPASIICYLFVGIPLARLADIYPRKYVLAGGAAAVGLIISLGGLAQSFTQFVGSRVFLAAGGSAHAPSSYSLLADAFPPKTLTRAFALLQFGFIGGTVLGPLIGGKLVVMSASWAPTVLGPLTIRGWQWILIVMGLPGLLVGLLFLTVKEPKRIAPAADAPKVPADAGFGRRVLTFMGLDALRAINAKPRVYYPLFGALALSAIETFGLQFWRVPFMVRTFGWNEAQIGAALSVTVLAGSLSGLLLGSVMVEWLAKRHKDANVRAAAICFTGTTVCTIAALLMPTPWAAMILFGMSAMFGLAGAVPQNAAVQRVAPNDMRGQVTALYLFMFTFFGAMGSFVVGRVQDVVIGDPTQLWKALLLTASVLLPLATLLMISAIGPYRAEVERLEAAGL
;
A
#
# COMPACT_ATOMS: atom_id res chain seq x y z
N MET A 1 29.15 15.07 -45.74
CA MET A 1 27.96 15.95 -45.94
C MET A 1 26.85 15.40 -45.06
N ALA A 2 26.63 15.99 -43.92
CA ALA A 2 25.55 15.61 -43.01
C ALA A 2 24.32 16.43 -43.39
N GLY A 3 23.23 15.75 -43.74
CA GLY A 3 21.93 16.38 -44.04
C GLY A 3 21.30 16.98 -42.78
N PRO A 4 20.46 18.00 -42.91
CA PRO A 4 19.85 18.65 -41.75
C PRO A 4 18.86 17.73 -41.02
N THR A 5 19.03 17.58 -39.75
CA THR A 5 18.03 17.00 -38.82
C THR A 5 16.80 17.91 -38.86
N VAL A 6 15.73 17.43 -39.46
CA VAL A 6 14.41 18.07 -39.40
C VAL A 6 13.92 17.90 -37.93
N VAL A 7 14.06 18.97 -37.16
CA VAL A 7 13.35 19.09 -35.88
C VAL A 7 11.87 19.21 -36.22
N ALA A 8 11.09 18.20 -35.93
CA ALA A 8 9.65 18.23 -36.13
C ALA A 8 9.05 19.39 -35.34
N ASP A 9 8.36 20.27 -36.03
CA ASP A 9 7.71 21.45 -35.48
C ASP A 9 6.68 21.03 -34.42
N PRO A 10 6.77 21.52 -33.18
CA PRO A 10 5.82 21.15 -32.12
C PRO A 10 4.37 21.52 -32.46
N GLU A 11 4.15 22.49 -33.38
CA GLU A 11 2.82 22.90 -33.86
C GLU A 11 2.24 21.93 -34.89
N ALA A 12 3.07 21.18 -35.63
CA ALA A 12 2.60 20.21 -36.62
C ALA A 12 2.02 18.93 -35.97
N VAL A 13 2.44 18.62 -34.70
CA VAL A 13 1.87 17.50 -33.93
C VAL A 13 0.53 17.90 -33.29
N ALA A 14 0.27 19.18 -33.08
CA ALA A 14 -1.00 19.68 -32.55
C ALA A 14 -2.15 19.74 -33.59
N GLY A 15 -1.85 19.64 -34.88
CA GLY A 15 -2.83 19.84 -35.95
C GLY A 15 -3.63 18.59 -36.38
N ALA A 16 -3.30 17.38 -35.92
CA ALA A 16 -3.96 16.14 -36.32
C ALA A 16 -4.93 15.55 -35.26
N GLY A 17 -5.13 16.21 -34.13
CA GLY A 17 -6.08 15.80 -33.09
C GLY A 17 -7.19 16.83 -32.94
N GLY A 18 -8.41 16.50 -33.33
CA GLY A 18 -9.58 17.29 -32.98
C GLY A 18 -9.55 17.63 -31.50
N ALA A 19 -10.00 18.83 -31.10
CA ALA A 19 -9.97 19.33 -29.72
C ALA A 19 -10.46 18.25 -28.76
N ARG A 20 -9.61 17.84 -27.82
CA ARG A 20 -9.91 16.78 -26.86
C ARG A 20 -11.15 17.16 -26.05
N GLU A 21 -12.24 16.44 -26.25
CA GLU A 21 -13.44 16.59 -25.42
C GLU A 21 -13.22 15.94 -24.05
N TRP A 22 -12.94 16.76 -23.07
CA TRP A 22 -12.89 16.33 -21.69
C TRP A 22 -14.31 16.10 -21.14
N PRO A 23 -14.53 15.14 -20.26
CA PRO A 23 -15.81 15.02 -19.55
C PRO A 23 -16.18 16.34 -18.88
N SER A 24 -17.47 16.58 -18.67
CA SER A 24 -17.90 17.74 -17.90
C SER A 24 -17.25 17.70 -16.50
N THR A 25 -16.89 18.87 -15.98
CA THR A 25 -16.26 18.99 -14.65
C THR A 25 -17.02 18.23 -13.58
N GLY A 26 -18.35 18.29 -13.58
CA GLY A 26 -19.20 17.54 -12.65
C GLY A 26 -19.04 16.02 -12.80
N ALA A 27 -18.97 15.49 -14.02
CA ALA A 27 -18.77 14.05 -14.24
C ALA A 27 -17.38 13.58 -13.79
N ALA A 28 -16.32 14.39 -14.01
CA ALA A 28 -14.96 14.09 -13.56
C ALA A 28 -14.86 14.06 -12.04
N TYR A 29 -15.41 15.07 -11.36
CA TYR A 29 -15.42 15.10 -9.87
C TYR A 29 -16.34 14.02 -9.27
N TRP A 30 -17.43 13.66 -9.94
CA TRP A 30 -18.26 12.52 -9.50
C TRP A 30 -17.47 11.21 -9.54
N ALA A 31 -16.77 10.94 -10.65
CA ALA A 31 -15.89 9.78 -10.75
C ALA A 31 -14.82 9.76 -9.65
N LEU A 32 -14.18 10.91 -9.40
CA LEU A 32 -13.22 11.06 -8.32
C LEU A 32 -13.84 10.75 -6.95
N THR A 33 -15.02 11.27 -6.66
CA THR A 33 -15.73 11.03 -5.39
C THR A 33 -15.98 9.54 -5.17
N VAL A 34 -16.48 8.84 -6.19
CA VAL A 34 -16.75 7.40 -6.09
C VAL A 34 -15.44 6.61 -5.88
N ILE A 35 -14.35 6.98 -6.55
CA ILE A 35 -13.02 6.37 -6.35
C ILE A 35 -12.49 6.65 -4.94
N VAL A 36 -12.65 7.87 -4.42
CA VAL A 36 -12.27 8.23 -3.04
C VAL A 36 -13.03 7.40 -2.03
N LEU A 37 -14.35 7.21 -2.22
CA LEU A 37 -15.16 6.35 -1.34
C LEU A 37 -14.70 4.89 -1.39
N ALA A 38 -14.39 4.35 -2.58
CA ALA A 38 -13.88 2.98 -2.72
C ALA A 38 -12.52 2.81 -2.04
N THR A 39 -11.62 3.78 -2.22
CA THR A 39 -10.32 3.80 -1.55
C THR A 39 -10.48 3.88 -0.03
N PHE A 40 -11.35 4.76 0.45
CA PHE A 40 -11.69 4.85 1.86
C PHE A 40 -12.15 3.49 2.43
N MET A 41 -13.09 2.81 1.77
CA MET A 41 -13.60 1.51 2.20
C MET A 41 -12.50 0.45 2.29
N THR A 42 -11.59 0.42 1.32
CA THR A 42 -10.46 -0.52 1.31
C THR A 42 -9.56 -0.35 2.53
N PHE A 43 -9.18 0.87 2.85
CA PHE A 43 -8.32 1.13 4.01
C PHE A 43 -9.06 1.04 5.34
N PHE A 44 -10.34 1.38 5.35
CA PHE A 44 -11.21 1.21 6.51
C PHE A 44 -11.35 -0.27 6.89
N ASP A 45 -11.59 -1.19 5.93
CA ASP A 45 -11.63 -2.64 6.18
C ASP A 45 -10.28 -3.15 6.73
N ALA A 46 -9.18 -2.81 6.08
CA ALA A 46 -7.85 -3.28 6.48
C ALA A 46 -7.51 -2.92 7.93
N VAL A 47 -7.83 -1.70 8.35
CA VAL A 47 -7.57 -1.25 9.72
C VAL A 47 -8.56 -1.85 10.71
N THR A 48 -9.84 -1.93 10.37
CA THR A 48 -10.86 -2.55 11.24
C THR A 48 -10.60 -4.03 11.44
N PHE A 49 -10.08 -4.73 10.42
CA PHE A 49 -9.63 -6.12 10.59
C PHE A 49 -8.55 -6.25 11.68
N GLY A 50 -7.58 -5.33 11.72
CA GLY A 50 -6.59 -5.27 12.82
C GLY A 50 -7.21 -5.05 14.20
N MET A 51 -8.30 -4.26 14.28
CA MET A 51 -9.05 -4.06 15.53
C MET A 51 -9.80 -5.34 15.98
N LEU A 52 -10.23 -6.17 15.04
CA LEU A 52 -10.93 -7.44 15.30
C LEU A 52 -9.99 -8.60 15.62
N ALA A 53 -8.68 -8.43 15.48
CA ALA A 53 -7.67 -9.49 15.51
C ALA A 53 -7.78 -10.38 16.76
N GLU A 54 -7.86 -9.81 17.95
CA GLU A 54 -7.95 -10.57 19.20
C GLU A 54 -9.25 -11.37 19.31
N ARG A 55 -10.36 -10.82 18.86
CA ARG A 55 -11.68 -11.50 18.89
C ARG A 55 -11.73 -12.67 17.92
N ILE A 56 -11.19 -12.47 16.71
CA ILE A 56 -11.07 -13.53 15.68
C ILE A 56 -10.17 -14.65 16.20
N LYS A 57 -9.03 -14.28 16.80
CA LYS A 57 -8.11 -15.24 17.41
C LYS A 57 -8.78 -16.08 18.47
N HIS A 58 -9.47 -15.45 19.41
CA HIS A 58 -10.16 -16.12 20.51
C HIS A 58 -11.26 -17.06 19.99
N ASP A 59 -12.10 -16.59 19.08
CA ASP A 59 -13.29 -17.31 18.64
C ASP A 59 -12.98 -18.53 17.75
N PHE A 60 -11.90 -18.47 16.98
CA PHE A 60 -11.46 -19.61 16.15
C PHE A 60 -10.31 -20.40 16.78
N GLY A 61 -9.84 -20.03 17.97
CA GLY A 61 -8.72 -20.71 18.65
C GLY A 61 -7.41 -20.64 17.88
N LEU A 62 -7.11 -19.50 17.26
CA LEU A 62 -5.96 -19.36 16.35
C LEU A 62 -4.65 -19.16 17.10
N THR A 63 -3.55 -19.64 16.51
CA THR A 63 -2.21 -19.20 16.87
C THR A 63 -1.92 -17.80 16.31
N ASP A 64 -0.89 -17.13 16.83
CA ASP A 64 -0.48 -15.83 16.30
C ASP A 64 0.07 -15.95 14.87
N SER A 65 0.70 -17.07 14.52
CA SER A 65 1.10 -17.37 13.13
C SER A 65 -0.09 -17.46 12.17
N GLN A 66 -1.17 -18.14 12.56
CA GLN A 66 -2.37 -18.27 11.75
C GLN A 66 -3.08 -16.93 11.58
N LEU A 67 -3.14 -16.12 12.64
CA LEU A 67 -3.69 -14.77 12.60
C LEU A 67 -2.87 -13.84 11.70
N GLY A 68 -1.54 -13.88 11.82
CA GLY A 68 -0.62 -13.15 10.96
C GLY A 68 -0.68 -13.57 9.48
N PHE A 69 -0.91 -14.87 9.21
CA PHE A 69 -1.13 -15.38 7.86
C PHE A 69 -2.39 -14.79 7.23
N LEU A 70 -3.48 -14.69 7.98
CA LEU A 70 -4.73 -14.05 7.52
C LEU A 70 -4.53 -12.58 7.15
N ALA A 71 -3.71 -11.87 7.91
CA ALA A 71 -3.52 -10.45 7.76
C ALA A 71 -2.69 -10.06 6.52
N GLY A 72 -1.83 -10.94 6.03
CA GLY A 72 -0.91 -10.63 4.94
C GLY A 72 -0.81 -11.72 3.87
N PRO A 73 -0.14 -12.85 4.10
CA PRO A 73 0.13 -13.86 3.08
C PRO A 73 -1.10 -14.40 2.37
N ALA A 74 -2.21 -14.59 3.06
CA ALA A 74 -3.47 -15.05 2.47
C ALA A 74 -3.92 -14.16 1.31
N SER A 75 -3.77 -12.85 1.47
CA SER A 75 -4.16 -11.87 0.46
C SER A 75 -3.19 -11.82 -0.72
N ILE A 76 -1.87 -11.91 -0.47
CA ILE A 76 -0.87 -11.76 -1.53
C ILE A 76 -0.88 -12.95 -2.52
N ILE A 77 -1.22 -14.15 -2.06
CA ILE A 77 -1.36 -15.33 -2.91
C ILE A 77 -2.37 -15.05 -4.02
N CYS A 78 -3.56 -14.58 -3.66
CA CYS A 78 -4.58 -14.29 -4.66
C CYS A 78 -4.23 -13.07 -5.53
N TYR A 79 -3.59 -12.05 -4.95
CA TYR A 79 -3.14 -10.89 -5.71
C TYR A 79 -2.19 -11.27 -6.85
N LEU A 80 -1.28 -12.21 -6.64
CA LEU A 80 -0.35 -12.69 -7.66
C LEU A 80 -1.05 -13.41 -8.82
N PHE A 81 -2.01 -14.31 -8.49
CA PHE A 81 -2.64 -15.15 -9.51
C PHE A 81 -3.83 -14.49 -10.18
N VAL A 82 -4.57 -13.65 -9.50
CA VAL A 82 -5.80 -13.04 -9.98
C VAL A 82 -5.62 -11.56 -10.34
N GLY A 83 -4.73 -10.85 -9.66
CA GLY A 83 -4.52 -9.42 -9.88
C GLY A 83 -4.06 -9.09 -11.29
N ILE A 84 -3.13 -9.87 -11.84
CA ILE A 84 -2.61 -9.65 -13.19
C ILE A 84 -3.70 -9.86 -14.26
N PRO A 85 -4.47 -10.96 -14.26
CA PRO A 85 -5.61 -11.11 -15.18
C PRO A 85 -6.67 -10.01 -15.04
N LEU A 86 -7.00 -9.61 -13.81
CA LEU A 86 -8.00 -8.55 -13.56
C LEU A 86 -7.52 -7.16 -14.03
N ALA A 87 -6.23 -6.85 -13.86
CA ALA A 87 -5.66 -5.62 -14.42
C ALA A 87 -5.81 -5.59 -15.95
N ARG A 88 -5.60 -6.72 -16.64
CA ARG A 88 -5.86 -6.85 -18.09
C ARG A 88 -7.33 -6.67 -18.46
N LEU A 89 -8.25 -7.16 -17.63
CA LEU A 89 -9.68 -6.90 -17.87
C LEU A 89 -9.96 -5.39 -17.92
N ALA A 90 -9.30 -4.60 -17.07
CA ALA A 90 -9.40 -3.15 -17.07
C ALA A 90 -8.83 -2.49 -18.34
N ASP A 91 -7.91 -3.17 -19.04
CA ASP A 91 -7.39 -2.69 -20.33
C ASP A 91 -8.36 -2.97 -21.48
N ILE A 92 -9.16 -4.04 -21.41
CA ILE A 92 -10.06 -4.50 -22.48
C ILE A 92 -11.47 -3.92 -22.30
N TYR A 93 -12.01 -3.97 -21.09
CA TYR A 93 -13.37 -3.52 -20.77
C TYR A 93 -13.40 -2.07 -20.27
N PRO A 94 -14.57 -1.40 -20.30
CA PRO A 94 -14.72 -0.09 -19.66
C PRO A 94 -14.38 -0.18 -18.17
N ARG A 95 -13.45 0.68 -17.70
CA ARG A 95 -12.91 0.65 -16.34
C ARG A 95 -13.98 0.78 -15.27
N LYS A 96 -15.05 1.52 -15.54
CA LYS A 96 -16.16 1.65 -14.62
C LYS A 96 -16.80 0.31 -14.23
N TYR A 97 -16.92 -0.64 -15.17
CA TYR A 97 -17.48 -1.97 -14.89
C TYR A 97 -16.50 -2.85 -14.09
N VAL A 98 -15.21 -2.72 -14.36
CA VAL A 98 -14.17 -3.42 -13.60
C VAL A 98 -14.12 -2.88 -12.16
N LEU A 99 -14.19 -1.57 -11.99
CA LEU A 99 -14.25 -0.92 -10.67
C LEU A 99 -15.56 -1.26 -9.94
N ALA A 100 -16.70 -1.24 -10.64
CA ALA A 100 -18.00 -1.62 -10.08
C ALA A 100 -18.00 -3.07 -9.59
N GLY A 101 -17.58 -4.00 -10.45
CA GLY A 101 -17.50 -5.42 -10.10
C GLY A 101 -16.49 -5.69 -8.99
N GLY A 102 -15.32 -5.04 -9.02
CA GLY A 102 -14.30 -5.14 -7.98
C GLY A 102 -14.80 -4.65 -6.62
N ALA A 103 -15.39 -3.45 -6.55
CA ALA A 103 -15.94 -2.89 -5.31
C ALA A 103 -17.10 -3.72 -4.76
N ALA A 104 -18.02 -4.16 -5.63
CA ALA A 104 -19.13 -5.03 -5.22
C ALA A 104 -18.63 -6.40 -4.74
N ALA A 105 -17.64 -7.00 -5.42
CA ALA A 105 -17.04 -8.25 -4.99
C ALA A 105 -16.35 -8.12 -3.62
N VAL A 106 -15.56 -7.05 -3.43
CA VAL A 106 -14.93 -6.73 -2.12
C VAL A 106 -16.01 -6.62 -1.03
N GLY A 107 -17.06 -5.82 -1.24
CA GLY A 107 -18.13 -5.67 -0.26
C GLY A 107 -18.85 -6.98 0.06
N LEU A 108 -19.17 -7.76 -0.98
CA LEU A 108 -19.82 -9.07 -0.81
C LEU A 108 -18.92 -10.05 -0.03
N ILE A 109 -17.64 -10.12 -0.38
CA ILE A 109 -16.69 -11.04 0.26
C ILE A 109 -16.44 -10.65 1.72
N ILE A 110 -16.38 -9.37 2.06
CA ILE A 110 -16.29 -8.91 3.44
C ILE A 110 -17.53 -9.38 4.22
N SER A 111 -18.75 -9.16 3.67
CA SER A 111 -19.99 -9.60 4.30
C SER A 111 -20.06 -11.12 4.46
N LEU A 112 -19.64 -11.88 3.44
CA LEU A 112 -19.57 -13.36 3.50
C LEU A 112 -18.53 -13.83 4.53
N GLY A 113 -17.41 -13.11 4.68
CA GLY A 113 -16.43 -13.35 5.74
C GLY A 113 -17.04 -13.25 7.15
N GLY A 114 -18.02 -12.35 7.33
CA GLY A 114 -18.81 -12.27 8.57
C GLY A 114 -19.74 -13.47 8.82
N LEU A 115 -20.03 -14.28 7.81
CA LEU A 115 -20.81 -15.52 7.96
C LEU A 115 -19.93 -16.77 8.19
N ALA A 116 -18.62 -16.66 8.19
CA ALA A 116 -17.70 -17.78 8.35
C ALA A 116 -17.87 -18.43 9.72
N GLN A 117 -18.07 -19.76 9.71
CA GLN A 117 -18.19 -20.58 10.92
C GLN A 117 -16.90 -21.35 11.23
N SER A 118 -15.93 -21.32 10.33
CA SER A 118 -14.64 -21.99 10.48
C SER A 118 -13.48 -21.10 10.00
N PHE A 119 -12.29 -21.40 10.52
CA PHE A 119 -11.06 -20.74 10.08
C PHE A 119 -10.85 -20.84 8.56
N THR A 120 -11.07 -22.03 7.98
CA THR A 120 -10.89 -22.26 6.54
C THR A 120 -11.82 -21.39 5.68
N GLN A 121 -13.10 -21.27 6.08
CA GLN A 121 -14.06 -20.39 5.40
C GLN A 121 -13.61 -18.92 5.49
N PHE A 122 -13.11 -18.53 6.66
CA PHE A 122 -12.61 -17.16 6.86
C PHE A 122 -11.35 -16.88 6.06
N VAL A 123 -10.38 -17.83 5.99
CA VAL A 123 -9.21 -17.75 5.10
C VAL A 123 -9.65 -17.58 3.65
N GLY A 124 -10.61 -18.40 3.20
CA GLY A 124 -11.16 -18.29 1.85
C GLY A 124 -11.68 -16.90 1.53
N SER A 125 -12.45 -16.29 2.45
CA SER A 125 -12.93 -14.92 2.26
C SER A 125 -11.79 -13.92 2.13
N ARG A 126 -10.72 -14.01 2.93
CA ARG A 126 -9.56 -13.11 2.87
C ARG A 126 -8.74 -13.28 1.59
N VAL A 127 -8.58 -14.51 1.10
CA VAL A 127 -7.93 -14.78 -0.18
C VAL A 127 -8.70 -14.14 -1.34
N PHE A 128 -10.02 -14.34 -1.42
CA PHE A 128 -10.84 -13.77 -2.48
C PHE A 128 -11.00 -12.26 -2.39
N LEU A 129 -10.93 -11.67 -1.19
CA LEU A 129 -10.96 -10.22 -0.98
C LEU A 129 -9.86 -9.51 -1.78
N ALA A 130 -8.65 -10.05 -1.78
CA ALA A 130 -7.52 -9.49 -2.50
C ALA A 130 -7.72 -9.52 -4.03
N ALA A 131 -8.43 -10.52 -4.53
CA ALA A 131 -8.79 -10.59 -5.95
C ALA A 131 -9.67 -9.40 -6.37
N GLY A 132 -10.75 -9.14 -5.63
CA GLY A 132 -11.65 -8.02 -5.92
C GLY A 132 -10.96 -6.66 -5.88
N GLY A 133 -10.02 -6.48 -4.93
CA GLY A 133 -9.29 -5.22 -4.74
C GLY A 133 -8.16 -4.96 -5.73
N SER A 134 -7.64 -6.00 -6.39
CA SER A 134 -6.38 -5.91 -7.17
C SER A 134 -6.44 -4.96 -8.37
N ALA A 135 -7.58 -4.85 -9.03
CA ALA A 135 -7.78 -3.96 -10.19
C ALA A 135 -8.11 -2.51 -9.78
N HIS A 136 -8.39 -2.25 -8.50
CA HIS A 136 -8.89 -0.95 -8.05
C HIS A 136 -7.88 0.18 -8.32
N ALA A 137 -6.65 0.06 -7.85
CA ALA A 137 -5.66 1.12 -7.97
C ALA A 137 -5.30 1.44 -9.44
N PRO A 138 -4.87 0.48 -10.28
CA PRO A 138 -4.50 0.77 -11.66
C PRO A 138 -5.67 1.34 -12.48
N SER A 139 -6.89 0.78 -12.30
CA SER A 139 -8.08 1.28 -13.00
C SER A 139 -8.47 2.69 -12.56
N SER A 140 -8.36 2.99 -11.26
CA SER A 140 -8.65 4.32 -10.71
C SER A 140 -7.69 5.38 -11.23
N TYR A 141 -6.38 5.12 -11.19
CA TYR A 141 -5.38 6.06 -11.72
C TYR A 141 -5.57 6.28 -13.22
N SER A 142 -5.81 5.22 -13.99
CA SER A 142 -6.07 5.30 -15.42
C SER A 142 -7.33 6.10 -15.74
N LEU A 143 -8.44 5.85 -15.03
CA LEU A 143 -9.70 6.58 -15.23
C LEU A 143 -9.54 8.06 -14.90
N LEU A 144 -8.86 8.41 -13.80
CA LEU A 144 -8.62 9.81 -13.44
C LEU A 144 -7.71 10.53 -14.44
N ALA A 145 -6.67 9.85 -14.97
CA ALA A 145 -5.80 10.42 -15.99
C ALA A 145 -6.55 10.80 -17.28
N ASP A 146 -7.60 10.03 -17.61
CA ASP A 146 -8.46 10.32 -18.76
C ASP A 146 -9.62 11.28 -18.46
N ALA A 147 -9.99 11.44 -17.16
CA ALA A 147 -11.07 12.31 -16.76
C ALA A 147 -10.65 13.76 -16.51
N PHE A 148 -9.38 13.99 -16.14
CA PHE A 148 -8.88 15.31 -15.75
C PHE A 148 -7.82 15.84 -16.72
N PRO A 149 -7.89 17.12 -17.12
CA PRO A 149 -6.82 17.79 -17.86
C PRO A 149 -5.49 17.79 -17.08
N PRO A 150 -4.31 17.80 -17.73
CA PRO A 150 -3.02 17.79 -17.07
C PRO A 150 -2.85 18.87 -15.99
N LYS A 151 -3.44 20.06 -16.21
CA LYS A 151 -3.42 21.17 -15.25
C LYS A 151 -4.13 20.89 -13.92
N THR A 152 -5.14 20.01 -13.93
CA THR A 152 -5.96 19.68 -12.75
C THR A 152 -5.74 18.26 -12.24
N LEU A 153 -5.05 17.41 -12.98
CA LEU A 153 -4.79 16.01 -12.64
C LEU A 153 -4.05 15.85 -11.31
N THR A 154 -3.05 16.70 -11.05
CA THR A 154 -2.33 16.70 -9.77
C THR A 154 -3.26 16.96 -8.57
N ARG A 155 -4.24 17.87 -8.74
CA ARG A 155 -5.26 18.12 -7.71
C ARG A 155 -6.18 16.92 -7.53
N ALA A 156 -6.58 16.24 -8.60
CA ALA A 156 -7.39 15.03 -8.52
C ALA A 156 -6.67 13.92 -7.74
N PHE A 157 -5.39 13.70 -8.00
CA PHE A 157 -4.57 12.72 -7.24
C PHE A 157 -4.37 13.14 -5.77
N ALA A 158 -4.23 14.44 -5.50
CA ALA A 158 -4.18 14.92 -4.12
C ALA A 158 -5.51 14.67 -3.38
N LEU A 159 -6.66 14.88 -4.04
CA LEU A 159 -7.97 14.58 -3.48
C LEU A 159 -8.19 13.06 -3.29
N LEU A 160 -7.65 12.21 -4.17
CA LEU A 160 -7.67 10.76 -3.98
C LEU A 160 -7.03 10.33 -2.66
N GLN A 161 -5.98 11.02 -2.22
CA GLN A 161 -5.33 10.72 -0.94
C GLN A 161 -6.24 10.93 0.28
N PHE A 162 -7.32 11.71 0.17
CA PHE A 162 -8.30 11.79 1.25
C PHE A 162 -9.02 10.45 1.48
N GLY A 163 -9.18 9.62 0.47
CA GLY A 163 -9.67 8.25 0.65
C GLY A 163 -8.74 7.41 1.51
N PHE A 164 -7.45 7.45 1.21
CA PHE A 164 -6.41 6.76 1.99
C PHE A 164 -6.33 7.29 3.44
N ILE A 165 -6.17 8.61 3.61
CA ILE A 165 -6.05 9.23 4.94
C ILE A 165 -7.35 9.03 5.74
N GLY A 166 -8.50 9.23 5.09
CA GLY A 166 -9.81 9.02 5.73
C GLY A 166 -9.95 7.59 6.26
N GLY A 167 -9.66 6.58 5.44
CA GLY A 167 -9.73 5.18 5.85
C GLY A 167 -8.76 4.84 6.98
N THR A 168 -7.52 5.32 6.92
CA THR A 168 -6.50 5.05 7.95
C THR A 168 -6.70 5.83 9.25
N VAL A 169 -7.35 6.98 9.23
CA VAL A 169 -7.65 7.82 10.41
C VAL A 169 -9.01 7.47 11.01
N LEU A 170 -10.07 7.45 10.20
CA LEU A 170 -11.42 7.16 10.68
C LEU A 170 -11.65 5.66 10.93
N GLY A 171 -10.89 4.79 10.24
CA GLY A 171 -10.95 3.34 10.42
C GLY A 171 -10.72 2.93 11.88
N PRO A 172 -9.60 3.31 12.50
CA PRO A 172 -9.36 3.00 13.91
C PRO A 172 -10.40 3.60 14.85
N LEU A 173 -10.80 4.86 14.61
CA LEU A 173 -11.76 5.58 15.44
C LEU A 173 -13.14 4.92 15.44
N ILE A 174 -13.67 4.65 14.26
CA ILE A 174 -14.99 4.05 14.08
C ILE A 174 -14.94 2.55 14.37
N GLY A 175 -13.95 1.85 13.79
CA GLY A 175 -13.77 0.42 13.97
C GLY A 175 -13.57 0.03 15.43
N GLY A 176 -12.72 0.74 16.16
CA GLY A 176 -12.50 0.49 17.60
C GLY A 176 -13.78 0.64 18.42
N LYS A 177 -14.61 1.68 18.16
CA LYS A 177 -15.91 1.85 18.83
C LYS A 177 -16.86 0.73 18.48
N LEU A 178 -16.96 0.34 17.20
CA LEU A 178 -17.83 -0.75 16.76
C LEU A 178 -17.42 -2.08 17.40
N VAL A 179 -16.14 -2.35 17.52
CA VAL A 179 -15.63 -3.57 18.16
C VAL A 179 -16.02 -3.62 19.63
N VAL A 180 -15.86 -2.54 20.38
CA VAL A 180 -16.30 -2.47 21.79
C VAL A 180 -17.81 -2.63 21.91
N MET A 181 -18.60 -1.94 21.09
CA MET A 181 -20.06 -2.07 21.09
C MET A 181 -20.52 -3.50 20.77
N SER A 182 -19.87 -4.15 19.83
CA SER A 182 -20.24 -5.51 19.41
C SER A 182 -20.02 -6.57 20.51
N ALA A 183 -19.22 -6.26 21.53
CA ALA A 183 -18.99 -7.14 22.66
C ALA A 183 -20.27 -7.42 23.49
N SER A 184 -21.21 -6.45 23.49
CA SER A 184 -22.50 -6.58 24.18
C SER A 184 -23.58 -7.24 23.32
N TRP A 185 -23.31 -7.50 22.04
CA TRP A 185 -24.30 -8.11 21.15
C TRP A 185 -24.35 -9.61 21.37
N ALA A 186 -25.54 -10.10 21.73
CA ALA A 186 -25.75 -11.53 21.90
C ALA A 186 -25.53 -12.26 20.56
N PRO A 187 -24.95 -13.47 20.58
CA PRO A 187 -24.86 -14.29 19.39
C PRO A 187 -26.25 -14.53 18.78
N THR A 188 -26.39 -14.28 17.47
CA THR A 188 -27.64 -14.48 16.73
C THR A 188 -27.59 -15.82 16.04
N VAL A 189 -28.55 -16.70 16.34
CA VAL A 189 -28.67 -18.01 15.70
C VAL A 189 -29.66 -17.92 14.53
N LEU A 190 -29.15 -18.18 13.32
CA LEU A 190 -29.94 -18.22 12.07
C LEU A 190 -29.82 -19.61 11.45
N GLY A 191 -30.70 -20.53 11.84
CA GLY A 191 -30.61 -21.93 11.42
C GLY A 191 -29.30 -22.56 11.86
N PRO A 192 -28.46 -23.07 10.94
CA PRO A 192 -27.17 -23.67 11.27
C PRO A 192 -26.06 -22.66 11.56
N LEU A 193 -26.32 -21.36 11.37
CA LEU A 193 -25.31 -20.31 11.52
C LEU A 193 -25.44 -19.64 12.87
N THR A 194 -24.32 -19.47 13.57
CA THR A 194 -24.21 -18.65 14.79
C THR A 194 -23.35 -17.44 14.47
N ILE A 195 -23.98 -16.27 14.41
CA ILE A 195 -23.31 -14.99 14.09
C ILE A 195 -22.96 -14.29 15.39
N ARG A 196 -21.68 -14.13 15.66
CA ARG A 196 -21.15 -13.43 16.83
C ARG A 196 -21.12 -11.92 16.60
N GLY A 197 -21.00 -11.13 17.68
CA GLY A 197 -21.03 -9.67 17.59
C GLY A 197 -20.01 -9.07 16.59
N TRP A 198 -18.77 -9.54 16.59
CA TRP A 198 -17.73 -9.06 15.66
C TRP A 198 -18.02 -9.43 14.19
N GLN A 199 -18.73 -10.54 13.94
CA GLN A 199 -19.11 -10.96 12.59
C GLN A 199 -20.14 -10.01 11.99
N TRP A 200 -21.05 -9.48 12.79
CA TRP A 200 -21.98 -8.44 12.37
C TRP A 200 -21.27 -7.17 11.88
N ILE A 201 -20.12 -6.81 12.49
CA ILE A 201 -19.32 -5.68 12.01
C ILE A 201 -18.89 -5.91 10.55
N LEU A 202 -18.37 -7.09 10.22
CA LEU A 202 -17.95 -7.42 8.85
C LEU A 202 -19.15 -7.42 7.88
N ILE A 203 -20.28 -8.01 8.28
CA ILE A 203 -21.49 -8.03 7.45
C ILE A 203 -21.92 -6.60 7.10
N VAL A 204 -22.02 -5.73 8.11
CA VAL A 204 -22.44 -4.34 7.94
C VAL A 204 -21.41 -3.53 7.15
N MET A 205 -20.12 -3.75 7.38
CA MET A 205 -19.03 -3.06 6.67
C MET A 205 -18.92 -3.43 5.19
N GLY A 206 -19.36 -4.62 4.81
CA GLY A 206 -19.37 -5.01 3.40
C GLY A 206 -20.49 -4.33 2.59
N LEU A 207 -21.62 -3.98 3.22
CA LEU A 207 -22.76 -3.33 2.53
C LEU A 207 -22.41 -2.03 1.81
N PRO A 208 -21.66 -1.07 2.40
CA PRO A 208 -21.21 0.11 1.68
C PRO A 208 -20.37 -0.20 0.43
N GLY A 209 -19.59 -1.29 0.45
CA GLY A 209 -18.84 -1.73 -0.73
C GLY A 209 -19.75 -2.10 -1.91
N LEU A 210 -20.89 -2.75 -1.65
CA LEU A 210 -21.90 -3.02 -2.66
C LEU A 210 -22.50 -1.73 -3.21
N LEU A 211 -22.82 -0.75 -2.32
CA LEU A 211 -23.34 0.56 -2.73
C LEU A 211 -22.32 1.31 -3.60
N VAL A 212 -21.04 1.29 -3.23
CA VAL A 212 -19.97 1.91 -4.02
C VAL A 212 -19.85 1.23 -5.40
N GLY A 213 -19.99 -0.11 -5.44
CA GLY A 213 -20.08 -0.83 -6.71
C GLY A 213 -21.21 -0.33 -7.62
N LEU A 214 -22.40 -0.10 -7.06
CA LEU A 214 -23.52 0.47 -7.80
C LEU A 214 -23.25 1.93 -8.23
N LEU A 215 -22.61 2.74 -7.37
CA LEU A 215 -22.24 4.12 -7.72
C LEU A 215 -21.26 4.17 -8.89
N PHE A 216 -20.34 3.22 -9.04
CA PHE A 216 -19.47 3.15 -10.23
C PHE A 216 -20.23 3.00 -11.53
N LEU A 217 -21.40 2.35 -11.55
CA LEU A 217 -22.22 2.23 -12.76
C LEU A 217 -22.73 3.58 -13.25
N THR A 218 -22.89 4.56 -12.35
CA THR A 218 -23.32 5.93 -12.69
C THR A 218 -22.18 6.81 -13.21
N VAL A 219 -20.92 6.36 -13.11
CA VAL A 219 -19.74 7.08 -13.59
C VAL A 219 -19.73 7.08 -15.12
N LYS A 220 -19.52 8.26 -15.71
CA LYS A 220 -19.32 8.37 -17.16
C LYS A 220 -17.89 7.95 -17.50
N GLU A 221 -17.75 6.89 -18.31
CA GLU A 221 -16.45 6.44 -18.81
C GLU A 221 -15.86 7.48 -19.75
N PRO A 222 -14.69 8.08 -19.46
CA PRO A 222 -14.03 8.97 -20.41
C PRO A 222 -13.50 8.18 -21.62
N LYS A 223 -13.46 8.82 -22.79
CA LYS A 223 -12.81 8.22 -23.97
C LYS A 223 -11.35 7.92 -23.63
N ARG A 224 -10.91 6.69 -23.88
CA ARG A 224 -9.50 6.29 -23.64
C ARG A 224 -8.59 7.11 -24.52
N ILE A 225 -7.51 7.63 -23.96
CA ILE A 225 -6.37 8.08 -24.72
C ILE A 225 -5.71 6.81 -25.26
N ALA A 226 -5.45 6.78 -26.57
CA ALA A 226 -4.72 5.65 -27.16
C ALA A 226 -3.47 5.36 -26.31
N PRO A 227 -3.16 4.08 -26.03
CA PRO A 227 -1.93 3.76 -25.33
C PRO A 227 -0.79 4.44 -26.06
N ALA A 228 0.11 5.08 -25.32
CA ALA A 228 1.30 5.66 -25.92
C ALA A 228 1.93 4.60 -26.83
N ALA A 229 2.35 5.01 -28.03
CA ALA A 229 2.93 4.12 -29.05
C ALA A 229 4.18 3.36 -28.56
N ASP A 230 4.67 3.70 -27.35
CA ASP A 230 5.86 3.22 -26.66
C ASP A 230 5.61 2.09 -25.65
N ALA A 231 4.44 1.46 -25.64
CA ALA A 231 4.32 0.20 -24.88
C ALA A 231 5.35 -0.81 -25.46
N PRO A 232 6.22 -1.40 -24.64
CA PRO A 232 7.25 -2.31 -25.14
C PRO A 232 6.61 -3.42 -25.94
N LYS A 233 6.78 -3.35 -27.27
CA LYS A 233 6.29 -4.37 -28.20
C LYS A 233 7.15 -5.60 -27.98
N VAL A 234 6.59 -6.60 -27.30
CA VAL A 234 7.24 -7.91 -27.24
C VAL A 234 7.39 -8.44 -28.66
N PRO A 235 8.59 -8.75 -29.16
CA PRO A 235 8.78 -9.28 -30.49
C PRO A 235 7.84 -10.46 -30.73
N ALA A 236 7.23 -10.52 -31.91
CA ALA A 236 6.22 -11.55 -32.23
C ALA A 236 6.78 -12.98 -32.20
N ASP A 237 8.10 -13.09 -32.34
CA ASP A 237 8.91 -14.32 -32.30
C ASP A 237 9.42 -14.71 -30.93
N ALA A 238 9.17 -13.87 -29.90
CA ALA A 238 9.60 -14.19 -28.54
C ALA A 238 8.86 -15.43 -28.02
N GLY A 239 9.62 -16.41 -27.55
CA GLY A 239 9.06 -17.61 -26.90
C GLY A 239 8.15 -17.26 -25.70
N PHE A 240 7.21 -18.16 -25.39
CA PHE A 240 6.21 -17.96 -24.31
C PHE A 240 6.82 -17.47 -23.00
N GLY A 241 7.92 -18.07 -22.58
CA GLY A 241 8.64 -17.68 -21.34
C GLY A 241 9.11 -16.22 -21.36
N ARG A 242 9.68 -15.76 -22.49
CA ARG A 242 10.14 -14.36 -22.64
C ARG A 242 8.97 -13.37 -22.67
N ARG A 243 7.86 -13.76 -23.29
CA ARG A 243 6.63 -12.95 -23.27
C ARG A 243 6.08 -12.79 -21.84
N VAL A 244 6.09 -13.86 -21.06
CA VAL A 244 5.67 -13.83 -19.65
C VAL A 244 6.63 -12.96 -18.84
N LEU A 245 7.95 -13.11 -19.01
CA LEU A 245 8.96 -12.32 -18.28
C LEU A 245 8.85 -10.82 -18.58
N THR A 246 8.76 -10.44 -19.87
CA THR A 246 8.57 -9.03 -20.28
C THR A 246 7.23 -8.50 -19.78
N PHE A 247 6.18 -9.34 -19.84
CA PHE A 247 4.86 -9.00 -19.33
C PHE A 247 4.83 -8.77 -17.82
N MET A 248 5.59 -9.54 -17.04
CA MET A 248 5.77 -9.38 -15.59
C MET A 248 6.74 -8.23 -15.22
N GLY A 249 7.29 -7.51 -16.21
CA GLY A 249 8.26 -6.44 -15.96
C GLY A 249 9.62 -6.94 -15.47
N LEU A 250 9.92 -8.23 -15.64
CA LEU A 250 11.14 -8.85 -15.14
C LEU A 250 12.40 -8.47 -15.96
N ASP A 251 12.22 -7.77 -17.09
CA ASP A 251 13.33 -7.13 -17.80
C ASP A 251 14.04 -6.07 -16.94
N ALA A 252 13.30 -5.45 -16.00
CA ALA A 252 13.89 -4.56 -14.99
C ALA A 252 14.93 -5.26 -14.10
N LEU A 253 14.84 -6.58 -13.90
CA LEU A 253 15.85 -7.34 -13.14
C LEU A 253 17.22 -7.27 -13.81
N ARG A 254 17.30 -7.15 -15.15
CA ARG A 254 18.57 -6.99 -15.86
C ARG A 254 19.19 -5.64 -15.53
N ALA A 255 18.40 -4.56 -15.50
CA ALA A 255 18.87 -3.25 -15.15
C ALA A 255 19.34 -3.18 -13.67
N ILE A 256 18.63 -3.88 -12.79
CA ILE A 256 18.99 -4.00 -11.37
C ILE A 256 20.31 -4.78 -11.22
N ASN A 257 20.43 -5.92 -11.90
CA ASN A 257 21.64 -6.75 -11.87
C ASN A 257 22.85 -6.10 -12.55
N ALA A 258 22.64 -5.14 -13.45
CA ALA A 258 23.72 -4.36 -14.05
C ALA A 258 24.37 -3.38 -13.04
N LYS A 259 23.64 -2.98 -11.98
CA LYS A 259 24.12 -2.03 -10.95
C LYS A 259 23.81 -2.55 -9.54
N PRO A 260 24.31 -3.73 -9.15
CA PRO A 260 23.90 -4.39 -7.90
C PRO A 260 24.28 -3.58 -6.66
N ARG A 261 25.41 -2.86 -6.67
CA ARG A 261 25.86 -2.03 -5.55
C ARG A 261 24.94 -0.85 -5.25
N VAL A 262 24.11 -0.42 -6.22
CA VAL A 262 23.13 0.66 -6.04
C VAL A 262 21.77 0.07 -5.69
N TYR A 263 21.27 -0.88 -6.48
CA TYR A 263 19.90 -1.36 -6.33
C TYR A 263 19.71 -2.34 -5.19
N TYR A 264 20.65 -3.26 -4.94
CA TYR A 264 20.46 -4.27 -3.90
C TYR A 264 20.30 -3.68 -2.49
N PRO A 265 21.14 -2.69 -2.07
CA PRO A 265 20.92 -2.05 -0.80
C PRO A 265 19.60 -1.28 -0.73
N LEU A 266 19.21 -0.56 -1.79
CA LEU A 266 17.95 0.19 -1.84
C LEU A 266 16.72 -0.74 -1.74
N PHE A 267 16.71 -1.81 -2.53
CA PHE A 267 15.60 -2.79 -2.54
C PHE A 267 15.59 -3.65 -1.27
N GLY A 268 16.76 -4.01 -0.76
CA GLY A 268 16.89 -4.74 0.50
C GLY A 268 16.39 -3.93 1.70
N ALA A 269 16.78 -2.65 1.79
CA ALA A 269 16.29 -1.75 2.82
C ALA A 269 14.76 -1.61 2.76
N LEU A 270 14.22 -1.46 1.54
CA LEU A 270 12.77 -1.40 1.32
C LEU A 270 12.06 -2.67 1.79
N ALA A 271 12.56 -3.85 1.38
CA ALA A 271 11.94 -5.13 1.71
C ALA A 271 11.89 -5.34 3.24
N LEU A 272 13.02 -5.11 3.92
CA LEU A 272 13.09 -5.27 5.38
C LEU A 272 12.20 -4.27 6.11
N SER A 273 12.19 -3.00 5.68
CA SER A 273 11.32 -2.00 6.28
C SER A 273 9.85 -2.27 6.02
N ALA A 274 9.49 -2.84 4.85
CA ALA A 274 8.13 -3.22 4.54
C ALA A 274 7.63 -4.35 5.45
N ILE A 275 8.45 -5.39 5.68
CA ILE A 275 8.12 -6.48 6.61
C ILE A 275 7.78 -5.92 7.99
N GLU A 276 8.64 -5.04 8.51
CA GLU A 276 8.43 -4.45 9.83
C GLU A 276 7.21 -3.53 9.86
N THR A 277 7.09 -2.62 8.91
CA THR A 277 6.01 -1.62 8.87
C THR A 277 4.62 -2.27 8.83
N PHE A 278 4.39 -3.24 7.95
CA PHE A 278 3.11 -3.95 7.86
C PHE A 278 2.91 -4.91 9.04
N GLY A 279 3.98 -5.53 9.52
CA GLY A 279 3.96 -6.35 10.73
C GLY A 279 3.51 -5.54 11.93
N LEU A 280 4.17 -4.41 12.20
CA LEU A 280 3.80 -3.51 13.29
C LEU A 280 2.41 -2.90 13.09
N GLN A 281 2.05 -2.51 11.86
CA GLN A 281 0.72 -1.96 11.57
C GLN A 281 -0.39 -2.90 12.01
N PHE A 282 -0.26 -4.19 11.76
CA PHE A 282 -1.24 -5.19 12.16
C PHE A 282 -1.15 -5.50 13.67
N TRP A 283 0.04 -5.79 14.19
CA TRP A 283 0.23 -6.26 15.56
C TRP A 283 0.18 -5.16 16.62
N ARG A 284 0.16 -3.90 16.23
CA ARG A 284 0.11 -2.76 17.16
C ARG A 284 -1.16 -2.77 18.01
N VAL A 285 -2.31 -3.13 17.47
CA VAL A 285 -3.56 -3.24 18.24
C VAL A 285 -3.49 -4.39 19.23
N PRO A 286 -3.19 -5.64 18.85
CA PRO A 286 -2.93 -6.74 19.79
C PRO A 286 -1.88 -6.39 20.85
N PHE A 287 -0.80 -5.70 20.48
CA PHE A 287 0.22 -5.25 21.43
C PHE A 287 -0.37 -4.32 22.50
N MET A 288 -1.15 -3.33 22.11
CA MET A 288 -1.76 -2.39 23.06
C MET A 288 -2.79 -3.08 23.98
N VAL A 289 -3.57 -4.02 23.44
CA VAL A 289 -4.51 -4.83 24.23
C VAL A 289 -3.76 -5.71 25.22
N ARG A 290 -2.77 -6.49 24.77
CA ARG A 290 -2.10 -7.50 25.61
C ARG A 290 -1.13 -6.90 26.62
N THR A 291 -0.46 -5.78 26.28
CA THR A 291 0.58 -5.17 27.13
C THR A 291 0.00 -4.15 28.10
N PHE A 292 -0.96 -3.33 27.65
CA PHE A 292 -1.47 -2.22 28.45
C PHE A 292 -2.93 -2.38 28.86
N GLY A 293 -3.63 -3.42 28.40
CA GLY A 293 -5.04 -3.65 28.73
C GLY A 293 -6.01 -2.60 28.13
N TRP A 294 -5.57 -1.82 27.12
CA TRP A 294 -6.43 -0.86 26.46
C TRP A 294 -7.50 -1.57 25.63
N ASN A 295 -8.72 -1.03 25.66
CA ASN A 295 -9.77 -1.49 24.74
C ASN A 295 -9.59 -0.89 23.34
N GLU A 296 -10.25 -1.50 22.37
CA GLU A 296 -10.09 -1.15 20.96
C GLU A 296 -10.59 0.29 20.65
N ALA A 297 -11.52 0.84 21.42
CA ALA A 297 -11.98 2.22 21.26
C ALA A 297 -10.93 3.24 21.69
N GLN A 298 -10.24 2.98 22.82
CA GLN A 298 -9.12 3.82 23.28
C GLN A 298 -7.96 3.78 22.30
N ILE A 299 -7.61 2.58 21.84
CA ILE A 299 -6.56 2.38 20.83
C ILE A 299 -6.93 3.11 19.54
N GLY A 300 -8.16 2.94 19.07
CA GLY A 300 -8.66 3.59 17.85
C GLY A 300 -8.59 5.11 17.91
N ALA A 301 -8.99 5.71 19.02
CA ALA A 301 -8.90 7.16 19.21
C ALA A 301 -7.44 7.65 19.22
N ALA A 302 -6.55 6.98 19.94
CA ALA A 302 -5.14 7.34 20.01
C ALA A 302 -4.44 7.17 18.65
N LEU A 303 -4.71 6.06 17.94
CA LEU A 303 -4.18 5.81 16.60
C LEU A 303 -4.62 6.88 15.59
N SER A 304 -5.90 7.28 15.62
CA SER A 304 -6.42 8.28 14.69
C SER A 304 -5.68 9.61 14.84
N VAL A 305 -5.44 10.05 16.07
CA VAL A 305 -4.71 11.29 16.34
C VAL A 305 -3.23 11.15 15.95
N THR A 306 -2.56 10.09 16.37
CA THR A 306 -1.12 9.92 16.15
C THR A 306 -0.78 9.65 14.69
N VAL A 307 -1.61 8.88 13.96
CA VAL A 307 -1.44 8.64 12.52
C VAL A 307 -1.68 9.91 11.74
N LEU A 308 -2.73 10.68 12.06
CA LEU A 308 -2.99 11.95 11.38
C LEU A 308 -1.85 12.95 11.59
N ALA A 309 -1.45 13.16 12.84
CA ALA A 309 -0.36 14.07 13.18
C ALA A 309 0.97 13.63 12.53
N GLY A 310 1.28 12.33 12.62
CA GLY A 310 2.47 11.74 12.02
C GLY A 310 2.47 11.86 10.49
N SER A 311 1.33 11.61 9.83
CA SER A 311 1.24 11.72 8.36
C SER A 311 1.42 13.15 7.87
N LEU A 312 0.75 14.12 8.49
CA LEU A 312 0.86 15.52 8.10
C LEU A 312 2.27 16.07 8.34
N SER A 313 2.83 15.81 9.52
CA SER A 313 4.18 16.26 9.84
C SER A 313 5.25 15.54 9.01
N GLY A 314 5.03 14.27 8.66
CA GLY A 314 5.94 13.50 7.82
C GLY A 314 6.03 14.03 6.38
N LEU A 315 4.90 14.40 5.77
CA LEU A 315 4.89 15.01 4.44
C LEU A 315 5.67 16.33 4.42
N LEU A 316 5.49 17.18 5.43
CA LEU A 316 6.21 18.45 5.57
C LEU A 316 7.70 18.22 5.81
N LEU A 317 8.04 17.33 6.75
CA LEU A 317 9.43 17.01 7.09
C LEU A 317 10.19 16.46 5.87
N GLY A 318 9.57 15.54 5.12
CA GLY A 318 10.19 14.90 3.96
C GLY A 318 10.55 15.91 2.87
N SER A 319 9.63 16.81 2.53
CA SER A 319 9.86 17.84 1.51
C SER A 319 10.97 18.82 1.92
N VAL A 320 10.87 19.40 3.12
CA VAL A 320 11.85 20.36 3.64
C VAL A 320 13.23 19.72 3.77
N MET A 321 13.31 18.49 4.25
CA MET A 321 14.58 17.79 4.44
C MET A 321 15.27 17.49 3.10
N VAL A 322 14.52 17.05 2.08
CA VAL A 322 15.09 16.81 0.75
C VAL A 322 15.58 18.10 0.13
N GLU A 323 14.80 19.19 0.17
CA GLU A 323 15.21 20.50 -0.35
C GLU A 323 16.47 21.04 0.35
N TRP A 324 16.55 20.89 1.66
CA TRP A 324 17.71 21.31 2.43
C TRP A 324 18.97 20.50 2.09
N LEU A 325 18.84 19.17 1.99
CA LEU A 325 19.96 18.31 1.62
C LEU A 325 20.39 18.48 0.16
N ALA A 326 19.46 18.73 -0.76
CA ALA A 326 19.75 18.92 -2.19
C ALA A 326 20.63 20.14 -2.48
N LYS A 327 20.60 21.15 -1.61
CA LYS A 327 21.50 22.32 -1.71
C LYS A 327 22.98 21.98 -1.46
N ARG A 328 23.25 20.84 -0.81
CA ARG A 328 24.60 20.47 -0.36
C ARG A 328 25.09 19.13 -0.89
N HIS A 329 24.17 18.23 -1.27
CA HIS A 329 24.49 16.86 -1.61
C HIS A 329 23.74 16.39 -2.86
N LYS A 330 24.45 15.82 -3.83
CA LYS A 330 23.86 15.20 -5.02
C LYS A 330 23.07 13.90 -4.70
N ASP A 331 23.41 13.27 -3.60
CA ASP A 331 22.79 12.06 -3.05
C ASP A 331 21.70 12.38 -1.99
N ALA A 332 21.11 13.59 -2.03
CA ALA A 332 20.14 14.08 -1.07
C ALA A 332 19.00 13.12 -0.78
N ASN A 333 18.44 12.47 -1.80
CA ASN A 333 17.33 11.54 -1.67
C ASN A 333 17.68 10.33 -0.80
N VAL A 334 18.83 9.69 -1.04
CA VAL A 334 19.24 8.51 -0.26
C VAL A 334 19.65 8.92 1.16
N ARG A 335 20.29 10.08 1.33
CA ARG A 335 20.59 10.61 2.68
C ARG A 335 19.32 10.93 3.48
N ALA A 336 18.35 11.59 2.85
CA ALA A 336 17.05 11.84 3.47
C ALA A 336 16.36 10.55 3.89
N ALA A 337 16.33 9.54 3.00
CA ALA A 337 15.80 8.23 3.33
C ALA A 337 16.57 7.59 4.50
N ALA A 338 17.89 7.62 4.52
CA ALA A 338 18.71 7.04 5.60
C ALA A 338 18.44 7.70 6.97
N ILE A 339 18.30 9.04 7.00
CA ILE A 339 17.92 9.78 8.22
C ILE A 339 16.54 9.33 8.70
N CYS A 340 15.58 9.20 7.77
CA CYS A 340 14.24 8.76 8.10
C CYS A 340 14.20 7.31 8.60
N PHE A 341 14.96 6.39 7.99
CA PHE A 341 15.10 5.01 8.47
C PHE A 341 15.66 4.96 9.87
N THR A 342 16.68 5.79 10.17
CA THR A 342 17.24 5.91 11.53
C THR A 342 16.20 6.40 12.52
N GLY A 343 15.44 7.45 12.16
CA GLY A 343 14.36 7.99 13.00
C GLY A 343 13.27 6.96 13.25
N THR A 344 12.82 6.25 12.20
CA THR A 344 11.85 5.15 12.31
C THR A 344 12.36 4.05 13.25
N THR A 345 13.62 3.63 13.08
CA THR A 345 14.24 2.59 13.91
C THR A 345 14.24 2.96 15.39
N VAL A 346 14.75 4.15 15.69
CA VAL A 346 14.85 4.63 17.09
C VAL A 346 13.46 4.77 17.71
N CYS A 347 12.52 5.42 17.01
CA CYS A 347 11.17 5.65 17.52
C CYS A 347 10.40 4.34 17.72
N THR A 348 10.50 3.37 16.79
CA THR A 348 9.80 2.09 16.91
C THR A 348 10.34 1.26 18.07
N ILE A 349 11.67 1.11 18.17
CA ILE A 349 12.27 0.34 19.27
C ILE A 349 11.97 1.00 20.62
N ALA A 350 12.09 2.33 20.70
CA ALA A 350 11.74 3.07 21.90
C ALA A 350 10.26 2.89 22.27
N ALA A 351 9.33 2.93 21.31
CA ALA A 351 7.90 2.76 21.55
C ALA A 351 7.57 1.42 22.21
N LEU A 352 8.24 0.35 21.77
CA LEU A 352 8.03 -1.01 22.29
C LEU A 352 8.58 -1.21 23.71
N LEU A 353 9.48 -0.34 24.13
CA LEU A 353 10.10 -0.35 25.48
C LEU A 353 9.42 0.61 26.46
N MET A 354 8.43 1.40 26.02
CA MET A 354 7.78 2.39 26.90
C MET A 354 6.90 1.73 27.95
N PRO A 355 6.96 2.22 29.20
CA PRO A 355 6.13 1.69 30.28
C PRO A 355 4.68 2.20 30.24
N THR A 356 4.39 3.23 29.45
CA THR A 356 3.06 3.83 29.40
C THR A 356 2.49 3.78 27.98
N PRO A 357 1.18 3.53 27.84
CA PRO A 357 0.56 3.38 26.53
C PRO A 357 0.59 4.66 25.70
N TRP A 358 0.45 5.84 26.31
CA TRP A 358 0.51 7.11 25.61
C TRP A 358 1.91 7.42 25.07
N ALA A 359 2.98 7.13 25.83
CA ALA A 359 4.35 7.30 25.35
C ALA A 359 4.63 6.38 24.14
N ALA A 360 4.18 5.13 24.21
CA ALA A 360 4.28 4.19 23.11
C ALA A 360 3.54 4.72 21.85
N MET A 361 2.31 5.20 22.03
CA MET A 361 1.51 5.73 20.90
C MET A 361 2.12 7.00 20.28
N ILE A 362 2.65 7.91 21.06
CA ILE A 362 3.33 9.11 20.56
C ILE A 362 4.58 8.70 19.75
N LEU A 363 5.38 7.79 20.24
CA LEU A 363 6.57 7.29 19.55
C LEU A 363 6.21 6.51 18.27
N PHE A 364 5.12 5.74 18.27
CA PHE A 364 4.60 5.15 17.03
C PHE A 364 4.13 6.22 16.03
N GLY A 365 3.53 7.32 16.50
CA GLY A 365 3.20 8.47 15.66
C GLY A 365 4.45 9.13 15.05
N MET A 366 5.51 9.29 15.84
CA MET A 366 6.80 9.80 15.35
C MET A 366 7.46 8.81 14.38
N SER A 367 7.38 7.52 14.64
CA SER A 367 7.84 6.50 13.70
C SER A 367 7.11 6.59 12.36
N ALA A 368 5.78 6.75 12.38
CA ALA A 368 4.97 6.95 11.17
C ALA A 368 5.34 8.25 10.43
N MET A 369 5.66 9.33 11.16
CA MET A 369 6.17 10.59 10.60
C MET A 369 7.45 10.35 9.80
N PHE A 370 8.45 9.71 10.40
CA PHE A 370 9.69 9.40 9.70
C PHE A 370 9.49 8.43 8.55
N GLY A 371 8.63 7.41 8.71
CA GLY A 371 8.30 6.46 7.65
C GLY A 371 7.74 7.16 6.41
N LEU A 372 6.77 8.06 6.59
CA LEU A 372 6.17 8.80 5.48
C LEU A 372 7.13 9.86 4.90
N ALA A 373 7.91 10.54 5.76
CA ALA A 373 8.94 11.48 5.32
C ALA A 373 10.01 10.81 4.44
N GLY A 374 10.34 9.53 4.69
CA GLY A 374 11.31 8.75 3.93
C GLY A 374 10.78 8.14 2.63
N ALA A 375 9.47 7.94 2.52
CA ALA A 375 8.87 7.25 1.37
C ALA A 375 9.05 8.02 0.05
N VAL A 376 8.89 9.33 0.06
CA VAL A 376 9.04 10.18 -1.15
C VAL A 376 10.49 10.19 -1.65
N PRO A 377 11.50 10.53 -0.83
CA PRO A 377 12.89 10.54 -1.29
C PRO A 377 13.38 9.15 -1.68
N GLN A 378 12.94 8.08 -1.03
CA GLN A 378 13.29 6.72 -1.40
C GLN A 378 12.77 6.36 -2.81
N ASN A 379 11.53 6.72 -3.11
CA ASN A 379 10.93 6.51 -4.43
C ASN A 379 11.67 7.34 -5.51
N ALA A 380 11.96 8.60 -5.22
CA ALA A 380 12.71 9.49 -6.10
C ALA A 380 14.13 8.98 -6.36
N ALA A 381 14.79 8.41 -5.34
CA ALA A 381 16.12 7.81 -5.48
C ALA A 381 16.13 6.66 -6.49
N VAL A 382 15.16 5.74 -6.41
CA VAL A 382 15.04 4.61 -7.33
C VAL A 382 14.78 5.10 -8.76
N GLN A 383 13.88 6.07 -8.94
CA GLN A 383 13.52 6.59 -10.26
C GLN A 383 14.68 7.36 -10.93
N ARG A 384 15.52 8.07 -10.16
CA ARG A 384 16.64 8.87 -10.70
C ARG A 384 17.75 8.02 -11.33
N VAL A 385 18.01 6.82 -10.76
CA VAL A 385 19.06 5.92 -11.28
C VAL A 385 18.53 4.89 -12.27
N ALA A 386 17.20 4.81 -12.46
CA ALA A 386 16.58 3.91 -13.40
C ALA A 386 16.78 4.39 -14.84
N PRO A 387 17.09 3.48 -15.80
CA PRO A 387 17.15 3.81 -17.21
C PRO A 387 15.82 4.42 -17.67
N ASN A 388 15.86 5.43 -18.56
CA ASN A 388 14.68 6.15 -19.01
C ASN A 388 13.61 5.24 -19.65
N ASP A 389 14.06 4.25 -20.42
CA ASP A 389 13.25 3.24 -21.09
C ASP A 389 12.62 2.20 -20.14
N MET A 390 13.18 2.02 -18.94
CA MET A 390 12.74 1.03 -17.95
C MET A 390 12.23 1.63 -16.64
N ARG A 391 12.14 2.96 -16.53
CA ARG A 391 11.78 3.67 -15.30
C ARG A 391 10.45 3.17 -14.70
N GLY A 392 9.45 2.96 -15.55
CA GLY A 392 8.16 2.41 -15.14
C GLY A 392 8.25 0.98 -14.61
N GLN A 393 9.04 0.11 -15.26
CA GLN A 393 9.19 -1.29 -14.85
C GLN A 393 9.97 -1.41 -13.52
N VAL A 394 11.05 -0.63 -13.36
CA VAL A 394 11.82 -0.58 -12.10
C VAL A 394 10.94 -0.10 -10.94
N THR A 395 10.11 0.93 -11.18
CA THR A 395 9.16 1.43 -10.17
C THR A 395 8.08 0.39 -9.86
N ALA A 396 7.55 -0.30 -10.86
CA ALA A 396 6.56 -1.36 -10.65
C ALA A 396 7.14 -2.52 -9.82
N LEU A 397 8.38 -2.94 -10.10
CA LEU A 397 9.06 -3.97 -9.33
C LEU A 397 9.35 -3.52 -7.89
N TYR A 398 9.75 -2.25 -7.71
CA TYR A 398 9.91 -1.64 -6.39
C TYR A 398 8.62 -1.70 -5.56
N LEU A 399 7.50 -1.26 -6.11
CA LEU A 399 6.19 -1.31 -5.44
C LEU A 399 5.70 -2.74 -5.19
N PHE A 400 5.95 -3.64 -6.14
CA PHE A 400 5.65 -5.06 -5.97
C PHE A 400 6.43 -5.66 -4.79
N MET A 401 7.74 -5.42 -4.72
CA MET A 401 8.56 -5.89 -3.60
C MET A 401 8.09 -5.33 -2.26
N PHE A 402 7.76 -4.04 -2.22
CA PHE A 402 7.21 -3.41 -1.01
C PHE A 402 5.94 -4.10 -0.54
N THR A 403 5.00 -4.36 -1.45
CA THR A 403 3.73 -5.02 -1.12
C THR A 403 3.93 -6.48 -0.74
N PHE A 404 4.76 -7.21 -1.50
CA PHE A 404 5.03 -8.63 -1.29
C PHE A 404 5.70 -8.89 0.06
N PHE A 405 6.82 -8.21 0.33
CA PHE A 405 7.54 -8.36 1.59
C PHE A 405 6.74 -7.78 2.76
N GLY A 406 6.02 -6.67 2.54
CA GLY A 406 5.12 -6.13 3.54
C GLY A 406 4.05 -7.12 3.98
N ALA A 407 3.41 -7.80 3.03
CA ALA A 407 2.41 -8.82 3.36
C ALA A 407 2.97 -9.98 4.20
N MET A 408 4.27 -10.27 4.13
CA MET A 408 4.90 -11.27 5.00
C MET A 408 5.06 -10.79 6.45
N GLY A 409 5.02 -9.48 6.69
CA GLY A 409 5.36 -8.89 7.99
C GLY A 409 4.49 -9.38 9.14
N SER A 410 3.18 -9.41 8.96
CA SER A 410 2.26 -9.90 10.00
C SER A 410 2.50 -11.38 10.34
N PHE A 411 2.81 -12.20 9.35
CA PHE A 411 3.12 -13.61 9.54
C PHE A 411 4.48 -13.81 10.23
N VAL A 412 5.51 -13.04 9.85
CA VAL A 412 6.85 -13.11 10.46
C VAL A 412 6.76 -12.83 11.96
N VAL A 413 6.08 -11.76 12.37
CA VAL A 413 5.88 -11.44 13.79
C VAL A 413 5.11 -12.56 14.50
N GLY A 414 4.02 -13.08 13.91
CA GLY A 414 3.25 -14.18 14.47
C GLY A 414 4.09 -15.45 14.64
N ARG A 415 4.96 -15.77 13.67
CA ARG A 415 5.89 -16.92 13.76
C ARG A 415 6.93 -16.74 14.87
N VAL A 416 7.51 -15.55 14.98
CA VAL A 416 8.43 -15.23 16.07
C VAL A 416 7.72 -15.34 17.43
N GLN A 417 6.48 -14.89 17.52
CA GLN A 417 5.67 -14.99 18.72
C GLN A 417 5.43 -16.46 19.14
N ASP A 418 4.98 -17.30 18.19
CA ASP A 418 4.62 -18.70 18.50
C ASP A 418 5.84 -19.61 18.75
N VAL A 419 6.93 -19.41 17.97
CA VAL A 419 8.08 -20.34 17.95
C VAL A 419 9.21 -19.89 18.89
N VAL A 420 9.47 -18.58 18.99
CA VAL A 420 10.62 -18.07 19.75
C VAL A 420 10.20 -17.62 21.14
N ILE A 421 9.08 -16.92 21.25
CA ILE A 421 8.62 -16.37 22.54
C ILE A 421 7.75 -17.39 23.28
N GLY A 422 6.76 -17.99 22.61
CA GLY A 422 5.88 -19.04 23.14
C GLY A 422 4.81 -18.55 24.13
N ASP A 423 4.90 -17.34 24.66
CA ASP A 423 3.96 -16.75 25.61
C ASP A 423 3.14 -15.63 24.95
N PRO A 424 1.84 -15.83 24.70
CA PRO A 424 0.98 -14.83 24.05
C PRO A 424 0.93 -13.47 24.75
N THR A 425 1.20 -13.42 26.04
CA THR A 425 1.20 -12.16 26.83
C THR A 425 2.42 -11.30 26.55
N GLN A 426 3.48 -11.89 26.01
CA GLN A 426 4.76 -11.24 25.75
C GLN A 426 4.95 -10.84 24.26
N LEU A 427 3.87 -10.50 23.57
CA LEU A 427 3.90 -10.07 22.17
C LEU A 427 4.88 -8.91 21.92
N TRP A 428 5.06 -8.03 22.91
CA TRP A 428 6.02 -6.93 22.82
C TRP A 428 7.46 -7.42 22.58
N LYS A 429 7.85 -8.61 23.09
CA LYS A 429 9.17 -9.18 22.83
C LYS A 429 9.34 -9.63 21.39
N ALA A 430 8.30 -10.24 20.79
CA ALA A 430 8.34 -10.63 19.39
C ALA A 430 8.46 -9.42 18.46
N LEU A 431 7.69 -8.36 18.75
CA LEU A 431 7.79 -7.09 18.04
C LEU A 431 9.16 -6.43 18.22
N LEU A 432 9.68 -6.40 19.44
CA LEU A 432 10.99 -5.84 19.74
C LEU A 432 12.10 -6.61 19.02
N LEU A 433 12.06 -7.93 19.02
CA LEU A 433 13.05 -8.78 18.34
C LEU A 433 13.02 -8.53 16.83
N THR A 434 11.83 -8.55 16.22
CA THR A 434 11.71 -8.30 14.77
C THR A 434 12.13 -6.88 14.40
N ALA A 435 11.71 -5.86 15.13
CA ALA A 435 12.09 -4.47 14.89
C ALA A 435 13.59 -4.25 15.09
N SER A 436 14.20 -4.83 16.17
CA SER A 436 15.62 -4.67 16.47
C SER A 436 16.56 -5.37 15.49
N VAL A 437 16.06 -6.33 14.71
CA VAL A 437 16.82 -7.00 13.64
C VAL A 437 16.57 -6.32 12.30
N LEU A 438 15.31 -6.17 11.92
CA LEU A 438 14.95 -5.73 10.56
C LEU A 438 15.24 -4.25 10.32
N LEU A 439 14.91 -3.37 11.25
CA LEU A 439 15.06 -1.92 11.06
C LEU A 439 16.53 -1.46 11.06
N PRO A 440 17.40 -1.87 12.01
CA PRO A 440 18.81 -1.52 11.92
C PRO A 440 19.47 -2.06 10.65
N LEU A 441 19.14 -3.31 10.23
CA LEU A 441 19.67 -3.87 8.99
C LEU A 441 19.19 -3.08 7.76
N ALA A 442 17.91 -2.69 7.71
CA ALA A 442 17.37 -1.82 6.66
C ALA A 442 18.07 -0.46 6.64
N THR A 443 18.31 0.12 7.83
CA THR A 443 19.02 1.39 7.98
C THR A 443 20.47 1.28 7.48
N LEU A 444 21.18 0.22 7.86
CA LEU A 444 22.54 -0.02 7.42
C LEU A 444 22.64 -0.22 5.90
N LEU A 445 21.68 -0.96 5.31
CA LEU A 445 21.59 -1.11 3.86
C LEU A 445 21.35 0.25 3.18
N MET A 446 20.44 1.07 3.71
CA MET A 446 20.19 2.40 3.16
C MET A 446 21.42 3.30 3.25
N ILE A 447 22.15 3.29 4.36
CA ILE A 447 23.40 4.02 4.53
C ILE A 447 24.47 3.53 3.56
N SER A 448 24.59 2.21 3.39
CA SER A 448 25.56 1.61 2.45
C SER A 448 25.32 1.97 0.99
N ALA A 449 24.07 2.31 0.65
CA ALA A 449 23.68 2.76 -0.70
C ALA A 449 24.19 4.18 -1.02
N ILE A 450 24.50 5.03 -0.03
CA ILE A 450 24.85 6.45 -0.23
C ILE A 450 26.03 6.62 -1.19
N GLY A 451 27.13 5.93 -0.95
CA GLY A 451 28.34 6.03 -1.78
C GLY A 451 28.12 5.57 -3.22
N PRO A 452 27.69 4.32 -3.45
CA PRO A 452 27.40 3.82 -4.79
C PRO A 452 26.35 4.64 -5.56
N TYR A 453 25.32 5.11 -4.87
CA TYR A 453 24.26 5.95 -5.46
C TYR A 453 24.83 7.29 -5.92
N ARG A 454 25.64 7.96 -5.09
CA ARG A 454 26.31 9.22 -5.43
C ARG A 454 27.17 9.08 -6.67
N ALA A 455 28.02 8.04 -6.72
CA ALA A 455 28.88 7.77 -7.88
C ALA A 455 28.04 7.56 -9.17
N GLU A 456 26.90 6.88 -9.07
CA GLU A 456 26.01 6.67 -10.22
C GLU A 456 25.32 7.97 -10.67
N VAL A 457 24.87 8.81 -9.74
CA VAL A 457 24.29 10.12 -10.06
C VAL A 457 25.32 11.02 -10.76
N GLU A 458 26.56 11.07 -10.25
CA GLU A 458 27.64 11.85 -10.87
C GLU A 458 27.98 11.34 -12.28
N ARG A 459 27.94 10.02 -12.50
CA ARG A 459 28.12 9.41 -13.82
C ARG A 459 27.00 9.78 -14.80
N LEU A 460 25.75 9.75 -14.34
CA LEU A 460 24.59 10.13 -15.18
C LEU A 460 24.63 11.60 -15.55
N GLU A 461 24.95 12.50 -14.61
CA GLU A 461 25.11 13.93 -14.87
C GLU A 461 26.26 14.20 -15.86
N ALA A 462 27.40 13.50 -15.75
CA ALA A 462 28.49 13.61 -16.68
C ALA A 462 28.14 13.12 -18.10
N ALA A 463 27.19 12.19 -18.22
CA ALA A 463 26.65 11.71 -19.49
C ALA A 463 25.52 12.57 -20.07
N GLY A 464 25.11 13.65 -19.38
CA GLY A 464 24.00 14.53 -19.79
C GLY A 464 22.61 13.90 -19.63
N LEU A 465 22.46 12.92 -18.73
CA LEU A 465 21.24 12.16 -18.46
C LEU A 465 20.59 12.54 -17.13
#